data_89fc4f957553b429b7c6a0711c34eb7f
#
_entry.id   89fc4f957553b429b7c6a0711c34eb7f
#
_cell.length_a   1.000
_cell.length_b   1.000
_cell.length_c   1.000
_cell.angle_alpha   90.00
_cell.angle_beta   90.00
_cell.angle_gamma   90.00
#
_symmetry.space_group_name_H-M   'P 1'
#
loop_
_entity.id
_entity.type
_entity.pdbx_description
1 polymer ?
#
loop_
_entity_poly.entity_id
_entity_poly.type
_entity_poly.pdbx_seq_one_letter_code
_entity_poly.pdbx_strand_id
1 'polypeptide(L)'
;MIHLRVPLAAVLCLVCLPVAAAAEEAAQGRYLPSAGAVLGERDRVAPFNRMLEERLERLLPRLMRETGIDLWLVINREYAEDPVYFTLVPRPVFAARRTTMLLFHDRGPEAGVDRLTVSRYPFGSLYEAAWEGGDLEAQWRGLAEVITERAPRRIGIDVSRDWPVADGLTASLRDRLLETLPEELAERVVSAEELVVRWLETRSAGEIEVYPHVVGLARAVISEAFSSRVITPGVTTTDDVAWYIRQRYADLGLSVWFMPYVNVQRPGLPCNDGTAFCGASGERIQPGDVLHTDVGICYLGLCTDTQEMGYVARPGESGPPPGLVRALAVGNRWQDLLTDEFVTGRTGNAILAAARAAAEAEGIAASVYTHPLGRYGHAPGPTIGMWDNQGPTPVRGDWPLYPDTAYAIEGNVRVEVPEWDGQGVQIKLEQSALFDGEGVLYLAGRQTTWHVVR
;
A
#
# COMPACT_ATOMS: atom_id res chain seq x y z
N MET A 1 0.30 47.98 -63.17
CA MET A 1 -0.23 46.73 -62.60
C MET A 1 0.74 46.24 -61.54
N ILE A 2 0.47 46.58 -60.27
CA ILE A 2 1.31 46.25 -59.13
C ILE A 2 0.53 45.22 -58.31
N HIS A 3 1.02 43.98 -58.29
CA HIS A 3 0.43 42.87 -57.43
C HIS A 3 0.99 42.99 -56.03
N LEU A 4 0.11 43.34 -55.07
CA LEU A 4 0.37 43.25 -53.64
C LEU A 4 0.20 41.78 -53.22
N ARG A 5 1.26 41.16 -52.79
CA ARG A 5 1.22 39.88 -52.08
C ARG A 5 1.12 40.16 -50.59
N VAL A 6 0.00 39.77 -49.95
CA VAL A 6 -0.17 39.74 -48.51
C VAL A 6 0.34 38.37 -48.00
N PRO A 7 1.18 38.28 -46.97
CA PRO A 7 1.57 37.00 -46.39
C PRO A 7 0.48 36.47 -45.45
N LEU A 8 0.01 35.28 -45.75
CA LEU A 8 -0.87 34.48 -44.89
C LEU A 8 0.01 33.67 -43.95
N ALA A 9 0.31 34.19 -42.76
CA ALA A 9 0.93 33.41 -41.70
C ALA A 9 0.70 34.14 -40.37
N ALA A 10 -0.29 33.75 -39.62
CA ALA A 10 -0.39 33.85 -38.15
C ALA A 10 -1.85 33.73 -37.66
N VAL A 11 -2.49 32.60 -37.82
CA VAL A 11 -3.67 32.23 -37.00
C VAL A 11 -3.69 30.70 -36.92
N LEU A 12 -2.85 30.12 -36.09
CA LEU A 12 -3.03 28.72 -35.66
C LEU A 12 -2.17 28.46 -34.40
N CYS A 13 -2.56 29.01 -33.28
CA CYS A 13 -2.02 28.58 -31.97
C CYS A 13 -2.78 29.20 -30.79
N LEU A 14 -4.10 28.92 -30.67
CA LEU A 14 -4.83 29.35 -29.46
C LEU A 14 -6.06 28.49 -29.12
N VAL A 15 -6.12 27.24 -29.57
CA VAL A 15 -7.28 26.37 -29.26
C VAL A 15 -6.88 25.04 -28.59
N CYS A 16 -5.62 24.75 -28.33
CA CYS A 16 -5.19 23.46 -27.79
C CYS A 16 -5.01 23.39 -26.27
N LEU A 17 -5.09 24.49 -25.54
CA LEU A 17 -4.89 24.49 -24.07
C LEU A 17 -6.10 24.15 -23.19
N PRO A 18 -7.38 24.33 -23.60
CA PRO A 18 -8.50 23.92 -22.74
C PRO A 18 -8.89 22.46 -22.87
N VAL A 19 -8.45 21.73 -23.89
CA VAL A 19 -8.87 20.33 -24.13
C VAL A 19 -8.09 19.35 -23.26
N ALA A 20 -6.83 19.61 -22.96
CA ALA A 20 -6.03 18.76 -22.07
C ALA A 20 -6.48 18.87 -20.61
N ALA A 21 -6.74 20.09 -20.12
CA ALA A 21 -7.26 20.31 -18.77
C ALA A 21 -8.69 19.72 -18.58
N ALA A 22 -9.54 19.84 -19.59
CA ALA A 22 -10.88 19.24 -19.54
C ALA A 22 -10.86 17.70 -19.66
N ALA A 23 -9.87 17.12 -20.31
CA ALA A 23 -9.69 15.66 -20.37
C ALA A 23 -9.13 15.11 -19.04
N GLU A 24 -8.27 15.85 -18.36
CA GLU A 24 -7.74 15.51 -17.03
C GLU A 24 -8.82 15.63 -15.94
N GLU A 25 -9.65 16.67 -15.98
CA GLU A 25 -10.82 16.83 -15.13
C GLU A 25 -11.90 15.75 -15.39
N ALA A 26 -12.10 15.33 -16.64
CA ALA A 26 -13.01 14.26 -17.00
C ALA A 26 -12.51 12.86 -16.60
N ALA A 27 -11.20 12.66 -16.53
CA ALA A 27 -10.59 11.40 -16.06
C ALA A 27 -10.70 11.26 -14.53
N GLN A 28 -10.66 12.35 -13.78
CA GLN A 28 -10.78 12.35 -12.32
C GLN A 28 -12.21 12.16 -11.79
N GLY A 29 -13.24 12.30 -12.62
CA GLY A 29 -14.64 12.31 -12.19
C GLY A 29 -15.50 11.07 -12.54
N ARG A 30 -14.97 10.00 -13.11
CA ARG A 30 -15.81 8.95 -13.73
C ARG A 30 -15.53 7.50 -13.36
N TYR A 31 -14.79 7.18 -12.32
CA TYR A 31 -14.66 5.79 -11.93
C TYR A 31 -15.55 5.50 -10.70
N LEU A 32 -16.86 5.31 -10.92
CA LEU A 32 -17.71 4.59 -9.98
C LEU A 32 -17.67 3.11 -10.42
N PRO A 33 -16.93 2.22 -9.76
CA PRO A 33 -16.97 0.83 -10.12
C PRO A 33 -18.36 0.27 -9.83
N SER A 34 -19.00 -0.22 -10.88
CA SER A 34 -20.16 -1.08 -10.72
C SER A 34 -19.73 -2.41 -10.08
N ALA A 35 -20.68 -3.16 -9.52
CA ALA A 35 -20.42 -4.51 -9.01
C ALA A 35 -19.72 -5.42 -10.03
N GLY A 36 -19.83 -5.13 -11.35
CA GLY A 36 -19.11 -5.81 -12.43
C GLY A 36 -17.62 -5.44 -12.56
N ALA A 37 -17.12 -4.47 -11.79
CA ALA A 37 -15.69 -4.10 -11.77
C ALA A 37 -14.86 -4.98 -10.84
N VAL A 38 -15.49 -5.80 -10.00
CA VAL A 38 -14.84 -6.73 -9.07
C VAL A 38 -15.08 -8.16 -9.53
N LEU A 39 -14.02 -8.91 -9.80
CA LEU A 39 -14.11 -10.30 -10.24
C LEU A 39 -14.70 -11.18 -9.13
N GLY A 40 -15.48 -12.19 -9.50
CA GLY A 40 -15.88 -13.27 -8.60
C GLY A 40 -14.68 -14.10 -8.12
N GLU A 41 -14.81 -14.81 -6.99
CA GLU A 41 -13.70 -15.54 -6.36
C GLU A 41 -12.98 -16.48 -7.33
N ARG A 42 -13.72 -17.22 -8.17
CA ARG A 42 -13.13 -18.11 -9.17
C ARG A 42 -12.28 -17.36 -10.18
N ASP A 43 -12.75 -16.20 -10.63
CA ASP A 43 -12.12 -15.46 -11.71
C ASP A 43 -10.89 -14.68 -11.22
N ARG A 44 -10.74 -14.49 -9.90
CA ARG A 44 -9.54 -13.91 -9.26
C ARG A 44 -8.34 -14.84 -9.28
N VAL A 45 -8.56 -16.16 -9.43
CA VAL A 45 -7.47 -17.17 -9.36
C VAL A 45 -6.44 -16.95 -10.45
N ALA A 46 -6.88 -16.82 -11.70
CA ALA A 46 -5.97 -16.71 -12.83
C ALA A 46 -5.11 -15.42 -12.80
N PRO A 47 -5.66 -14.21 -12.62
CA PRO A 47 -4.82 -13.01 -12.54
C PRO A 47 -3.87 -13.03 -11.34
N PHE A 48 -4.31 -13.49 -10.17
CA PHE A 48 -3.44 -13.63 -9.00
C PHE A 48 -2.27 -14.56 -9.28
N ASN A 49 -2.53 -15.74 -9.84
CA ASN A 49 -1.48 -16.74 -10.09
C ASN A 49 -0.49 -16.29 -11.19
N ARG A 50 -0.93 -15.54 -12.20
CA ARG A 50 -0.01 -14.94 -13.19
C ARG A 50 0.93 -13.92 -12.55
N MET A 51 0.42 -13.04 -11.69
CA MET A 51 1.28 -12.09 -10.96
C MET A 51 2.26 -12.82 -10.03
N LEU A 52 1.81 -13.87 -9.33
CA LEU A 52 2.69 -14.69 -8.50
C LEU A 52 3.78 -15.37 -9.32
N GLU A 53 3.43 -15.98 -10.47
CA GLU A 53 4.38 -16.62 -11.38
C GLU A 53 5.44 -15.62 -11.86
N GLU A 54 5.03 -14.43 -12.30
CA GLU A 54 5.94 -13.35 -12.69
C GLU A 54 6.90 -12.97 -11.55
N ARG A 55 6.40 -12.84 -10.33
CA ARG A 55 7.21 -12.53 -9.14
C ARG A 55 8.24 -13.64 -8.88
N LEU A 56 7.82 -14.91 -8.93
CA LEU A 56 8.69 -16.06 -8.69
C LEU A 56 9.74 -16.24 -9.78
N GLU A 57 9.44 -15.88 -11.03
CA GLU A 57 10.34 -16.04 -12.17
C GLU A 57 11.32 -14.88 -12.35
N ARG A 58 10.89 -13.64 -12.06
CA ARG A 58 11.67 -12.45 -12.37
C ARG A 58 12.16 -11.71 -11.12
N LEU A 59 11.29 -11.53 -10.15
CA LEU A 59 11.61 -10.74 -8.96
C LEU A 59 12.45 -11.55 -7.95
N LEU A 60 12.03 -12.76 -7.60
CA LEU A 60 12.69 -13.58 -6.60
C LEU A 60 14.17 -13.85 -6.93
N PRO A 61 14.56 -14.27 -8.15
CA PRO A 61 15.96 -14.51 -8.47
C PRO A 61 16.83 -13.25 -8.31
N ARG A 62 16.29 -12.09 -8.68
CA ARG A 62 16.99 -10.81 -8.52
C ARG A 62 17.23 -10.52 -7.04
N LEU A 63 16.17 -10.60 -6.22
CA LEU A 63 16.25 -10.28 -4.79
C LEU A 63 17.15 -11.26 -4.01
N MET A 64 17.09 -12.56 -4.31
CA MET A 64 17.98 -13.55 -3.70
C MET A 64 19.47 -13.22 -3.95
N ARG A 65 19.81 -12.76 -5.16
CA ARG A 65 21.17 -12.36 -5.52
C ARG A 65 21.60 -11.05 -4.89
N GLU A 66 20.70 -10.06 -4.88
CA GLU A 66 20.94 -8.76 -4.23
C GLU A 66 21.21 -8.92 -2.73
N THR A 67 20.49 -9.82 -2.05
CA THR A 67 20.63 -10.09 -0.61
C THR A 67 21.64 -11.20 -0.28
N GLY A 68 22.15 -11.88 -1.30
CA GLY A 68 23.15 -12.95 -1.16
C GLY A 68 22.62 -14.21 -0.47
N ILE A 69 21.32 -14.51 -0.58
CA ILE A 69 20.72 -15.74 -0.08
C ILE A 69 20.70 -16.79 -1.20
N ASP A 70 21.45 -17.87 -1.03
CA ASP A 70 21.51 -18.96 -2.02
C ASP A 70 20.30 -19.89 -1.91
N LEU A 71 19.80 -20.12 -0.70
CA LEU A 71 18.59 -20.90 -0.46
C LEU A 71 17.70 -20.19 0.56
N TRP A 72 16.47 -19.88 0.17
CA TRP A 72 15.45 -19.35 1.08
C TRP A 72 14.49 -20.47 1.49
N LEU A 73 14.30 -20.67 2.78
CA LEU A 73 13.49 -21.72 3.36
C LEU A 73 12.35 -21.14 4.17
N VAL A 74 11.10 -21.42 3.77
CA VAL A 74 9.88 -20.98 4.45
C VAL A 74 9.12 -22.19 4.97
N ILE A 75 9.13 -22.39 6.30
CA ILE A 75 8.54 -23.55 6.97
C ILE A 75 7.24 -23.14 7.67
N ASN A 76 6.16 -23.82 7.36
CA ASN A 76 4.84 -23.50 7.83
C ASN A 76 4.17 -24.68 8.53
N ARG A 77 3.31 -24.40 9.51
CA ARG A 77 2.32 -25.34 10.05
C ARG A 77 0.93 -24.79 9.86
N GLU A 78 -0.03 -25.68 9.71
CA GLU A 78 -1.46 -25.32 9.70
C GLU A 78 -1.81 -24.50 10.95
N TYR A 79 -2.43 -23.34 10.78
CA TYR A 79 -2.75 -22.32 11.81
C TYR A 79 -1.55 -21.55 12.41
N ALA A 80 -0.36 -21.77 11.89
CA ALA A 80 0.84 -21.00 12.26
C ALA A 80 1.71 -20.84 11.00
N GLU A 81 1.10 -20.30 9.97
CA GLU A 81 1.77 -19.97 8.72
C GLU A 81 2.65 -18.74 8.90
N ASP A 82 3.78 -18.76 8.22
CA ASP A 82 4.63 -17.60 8.07
C ASP A 82 3.86 -16.46 7.38
N PRO A 83 4.02 -15.18 7.77
CA PRO A 83 3.37 -14.06 7.10
C PRO A 83 3.60 -14.02 5.58
N VAL A 84 4.77 -14.44 5.09
CA VAL A 84 5.05 -14.45 3.64
C VAL A 84 4.38 -15.62 2.90
N TYR A 85 3.95 -16.66 3.58
CA TYR A 85 3.45 -17.89 2.96
C TYR A 85 2.38 -17.64 1.89
N PHE A 86 1.34 -16.85 2.22
CA PHE A 86 0.26 -16.55 1.29
C PHE A 86 0.65 -15.61 0.14
N THR A 87 1.89 -15.10 0.16
CA THR A 87 2.47 -14.35 -0.96
C THR A 87 3.28 -15.22 -1.91
N LEU A 88 3.51 -16.48 -1.52
CA LEU A 88 4.34 -17.45 -2.23
C LEU A 88 3.53 -18.60 -2.84
N VAL A 89 2.31 -18.84 -2.38
CA VAL A 89 1.50 -19.98 -2.83
C VAL A 89 0.39 -19.57 -3.78
N PRO A 90 0.06 -20.40 -4.80
CA PRO A 90 -1.00 -20.08 -5.74
C PRO A 90 -2.38 -20.18 -5.08
N ARG A 91 -3.33 -19.44 -5.60
CA ARG A 91 -4.75 -19.66 -5.26
C ARG A 91 -5.28 -20.90 -5.98
N PRO A 92 -6.19 -21.65 -5.36
CA PRO A 92 -6.91 -21.38 -4.11
C PRO A 92 -6.31 -22.05 -2.86
N VAL A 93 -5.02 -21.92 -2.60
CA VAL A 93 -4.42 -22.42 -1.35
C VAL A 93 -4.84 -21.52 -0.18
N PHE A 94 -5.45 -22.11 0.88
CA PHE A 94 -5.97 -21.41 2.04
C PHE A 94 -5.22 -21.69 3.35
N ALA A 95 -4.36 -22.71 3.37
CA ALA A 95 -3.62 -23.10 4.57
C ALA A 95 -2.38 -23.91 4.19
N ALA A 96 -1.42 -23.96 5.09
CA ALA A 96 -0.20 -24.76 4.94
C ALA A 96 -0.41 -26.27 5.05
N ARG A 97 -1.60 -26.72 5.46
CA ARG A 97 -1.98 -28.10 5.64
C ARG A 97 -0.91 -28.96 6.31
N ARG A 98 -1.04 -29.17 7.65
CA ARG A 98 -0.05 -29.83 8.51
C ARG A 98 1.27 -29.06 8.52
N THR A 99 2.34 -29.66 7.97
CA THR A 99 3.63 -28.98 7.77
C THR A 99 3.90 -28.86 6.28
N THR A 100 4.19 -27.64 5.83
CA THR A 100 4.52 -27.30 4.44
C THR A 100 5.82 -26.52 4.44
N MET A 101 6.80 -27.00 3.68
CA MET A 101 8.10 -26.37 3.56
C MET A 101 8.31 -25.98 2.09
N LEU A 102 8.56 -24.69 1.87
CA LEU A 102 8.88 -24.13 0.55
C LEU A 102 10.38 -23.81 0.53
N LEU A 103 11.06 -24.21 -0.54
CA LEU A 103 12.48 -23.96 -0.75
C LEU A 103 12.67 -23.26 -2.09
N PHE A 104 13.46 -22.22 -2.08
CA PHE A 104 13.90 -21.49 -3.26
C PHE A 104 15.43 -21.55 -3.32
N HIS A 105 15.98 -22.20 -4.33
CA HIS A 105 17.42 -22.37 -4.49
C HIS A 105 17.91 -21.69 -5.75
N ASP A 106 18.74 -20.65 -5.62
CA ASP A 106 19.32 -19.95 -6.77
C ASP A 106 20.50 -20.73 -7.36
N ARG A 107 20.32 -21.24 -8.57
CA ARG A 107 21.36 -21.96 -9.34
C ARG A 107 22.18 -21.04 -10.23
N GLY A 108 22.03 -19.73 -10.07
CA GLY A 108 22.72 -18.73 -10.87
C GLY A 108 21.89 -18.19 -12.04
N PRO A 109 22.43 -17.17 -12.74
CA PRO A 109 21.67 -16.41 -13.73
C PRO A 109 21.13 -17.23 -14.91
N GLU A 110 21.84 -18.27 -15.32
CA GLU A 110 21.45 -19.10 -16.48
C GLU A 110 20.41 -20.16 -16.11
N ALA A 111 20.54 -20.78 -14.92
CA ALA A 111 19.70 -21.87 -14.48
C ALA A 111 18.47 -21.43 -13.66
N GLY A 112 18.47 -20.18 -13.15
CA GLY A 112 17.35 -19.61 -12.40
C GLY A 112 17.24 -20.14 -10.98
N VAL A 113 16.02 -20.07 -10.43
CA VAL A 113 15.70 -20.49 -9.07
C VAL A 113 14.83 -21.74 -9.10
N ASP A 114 15.29 -22.81 -8.43
CA ASP A 114 14.46 -23.98 -8.16
C ASP A 114 13.38 -23.59 -7.15
N ARG A 115 12.16 -23.98 -7.42
CA ARG A 115 11.00 -23.78 -6.55
C ARG A 115 10.51 -25.15 -6.10
N LEU A 116 10.85 -25.52 -4.88
CA LEU A 116 10.65 -26.87 -4.34
C LEU A 116 9.68 -26.87 -3.17
N THR A 117 9.00 -27.98 -3.02
CA THR A 117 8.18 -28.20 -1.82
C THR A 117 8.45 -29.57 -1.19
N VAL A 118 8.67 -29.54 0.11
CA VAL A 118 8.64 -30.74 0.97
C VAL A 118 7.29 -30.71 1.70
N SER A 119 6.24 -31.16 0.99
CA SER A 119 4.84 -31.10 1.43
C SER A 119 4.05 -32.31 0.94
N ARG A 120 2.99 -32.63 1.67
CA ARG A 120 2.05 -33.72 1.28
C ARG A 120 1.15 -33.37 0.11
N TYR A 121 0.98 -32.07 -0.16
CA TYR A 121 0.02 -31.57 -1.14
C TYR A 121 0.76 -30.76 -2.20
N PRO A 122 0.45 -30.98 -3.48
CA PRO A 122 1.07 -30.25 -4.57
C PRO A 122 0.58 -28.80 -4.64
N PHE A 123 1.42 -27.94 -5.19
CA PHE A 123 1.13 -26.51 -5.47
C PHE A 123 1.00 -26.23 -6.99
N GLY A 124 0.39 -27.17 -7.72
CA GLY A 124 0.27 -27.07 -9.18
C GLY A 124 1.64 -27.12 -9.88
N SER A 125 1.78 -26.40 -10.98
CA SER A 125 3.01 -26.35 -11.78
C SER A 125 4.05 -25.33 -11.27
N LEU A 126 3.72 -24.53 -10.26
CA LEU A 126 4.64 -23.51 -9.76
C LEU A 126 5.77 -24.08 -8.89
N TYR A 127 5.59 -25.28 -8.34
CA TYR A 127 6.54 -25.92 -7.45
C TYR A 127 6.75 -27.38 -7.83
N GLU A 128 8.00 -27.83 -7.78
CA GLU A 128 8.38 -29.23 -7.90
C GLU A 128 8.30 -29.92 -6.53
N ALA A 129 7.71 -31.11 -6.48
CA ALA A 129 7.69 -31.92 -5.28
C ALA A 129 9.07 -32.57 -5.06
N ALA A 130 9.73 -32.21 -3.97
CA ALA A 130 11.06 -32.73 -3.61
C ALA A 130 11.01 -33.81 -2.50
N TRP A 131 9.82 -34.37 -2.24
CA TRP A 131 9.61 -35.40 -1.23
C TRP A 131 8.46 -36.32 -1.64
N GLU A 132 8.70 -37.62 -1.60
CA GLU A 132 7.74 -38.63 -2.04
C GLU A 132 6.67 -39.01 -1.00
N GLY A 133 6.77 -38.50 0.22
CA GLY A 133 5.84 -38.77 1.31
C GLY A 133 6.46 -39.58 2.45
N GLY A 134 5.66 -39.84 3.49
CA GLY A 134 6.07 -40.53 4.71
C GLY A 134 5.47 -39.92 5.97
N ASP A 135 6.02 -40.24 7.12
CA ASP A 135 5.68 -39.61 8.39
C ASP A 135 6.37 -38.24 8.56
N LEU A 136 6.18 -37.59 9.70
CA LEU A 136 6.77 -36.29 9.98
C LEU A 136 8.31 -36.36 10.06
N GLU A 137 8.86 -37.44 10.60
CA GLU A 137 10.32 -37.63 10.69
C GLU A 137 10.92 -37.83 9.29
N ALA A 138 10.25 -38.59 8.43
CA ALA A 138 10.67 -38.73 7.02
C ALA A 138 10.62 -37.39 6.28
N GLN A 139 9.66 -36.52 6.58
CA GLN A 139 9.56 -35.20 5.97
C GLN A 139 10.77 -34.31 6.35
N TRP A 140 11.17 -34.31 7.61
CA TRP A 140 12.34 -33.54 8.08
C TRP A 140 13.65 -34.10 7.51
N ARG A 141 13.79 -35.45 7.45
CA ARG A 141 14.95 -36.08 6.79
C ARG A 141 15.01 -35.71 5.30
N GLY A 142 13.87 -35.77 4.60
CA GLY A 142 13.79 -35.35 3.19
C GLY A 142 14.17 -33.89 2.99
N LEU A 143 13.79 -33.00 3.90
CA LEU A 143 14.22 -31.59 3.88
C LEU A 143 15.76 -31.51 3.97
N ALA A 144 16.37 -32.21 4.94
CA ALA A 144 17.83 -32.19 5.12
C ALA A 144 18.57 -32.78 3.90
N GLU A 145 18.05 -33.84 3.29
CA GLU A 145 18.60 -34.44 2.06
C GLU A 145 18.55 -33.44 0.91
N VAL A 146 17.43 -32.77 0.68
CA VAL A 146 17.23 -31.74 -0.37
C VAL A 146 18.22 -30.59 -0.20
N ILE A 147 18.43 -30.12 1.04
CA ILE A 147 19.36 -29.02 1.32
C ILE A 147 20.82 -29.49 1.16
N THR A 148 21.13 -30.70 1.62
CA THR A 148 22.50 -31.28 1.52
C THR A 148 22.92 -31.47 0.07
N GLU A 149 22.05 -31.97 -0.80
CA GLU A 149 22.34 -32.15 -2.24
C GLU A 149 22.66 -30.81 -2.94
N ARG A 150 22.05 -29.72 -2.50
CA ARG A 150 22.24 -28.39 -3.10
C ARG A 150 23.42 -27.63 -2.51
N ALA A 151 23.89 -28.05 -1.34
CA ALA A 151 25.05 -27.50 -0.66
C ALA A 151 25.09 -25.94 -0.63
N PRO A 152 24.01 -25.23 -0.27
CA PRO A 152 23.98 -23.78 -0.31
C PRO A 152 25.02 -23.16 0.65
N ARG A 153 25.55 -21.99 0.31
CA ARG A 153 26.49 -21.26 1.15
C ARG A 153 25.78 -20.47 2.24
N ARG A 154 24.56 -19.97 1.95
CA ARG A 154 23.74 -19.19 2.89
C ARG A 154 22.28 -19.66 2.80
N ILE A 155 21.76 -20.11 3.93
CA ILE A 155 20.38 -20.61 4.09
C ILE A 155 19.60 -19.54 4.81
N GLY A 156 18.77 -18.79 4.10
CA GLY A 156 17.90 -17.78 4.67
C GLY A 156 16.66 -18.40 5.32
N ILE A 157 16.37 -18.01 6.56
CA ILE A 157 15.13 -18.34 7.27
C ILE A 157 14.46 -17.08 7.79
N ASP A 158 13.15 -17.10 7.96
CA ASP A 158 12.35 -15.93 8.33
C ASP A 158 12.38 -15.71 9.85
N VAL A 159 13.49 -15.10 10.31
CA VAL A 159 13.73 -14.69 11.69
C VAL A 159 14.27 -13.26 11.69
N SER A 160 13.58 -12.37 12.38
CA SER A 160 13.93 -10.95 12.47
C SER A 160 13.60 -10.39 13.87
N ARG A 161 14.36 -9.37 14.30
CA ARG A 161 14.05 -8.58 15.50
C ARG A 161 13.26 -7.32 15.18
N ASP A 162 13.40 -6.81 13.95
CA ASP A 162 12.95 -5.47 13.58
C ASP A 162 11.74 -5.50 12.64
N TRP A 163 11.57 -6.61 11.91
CA TRP A 163 10.53 -6.77 10.90
C TRP A 163 9.59 -7.94 11.23
N PRO A 164 8.43 -7.69 11.89
CA PRO A 164 7.50 -8.75 12.30
C PRO A 164 7.04 -9.67 11.16
N VAL A 165 6.93 -9.13 9.94
CA VAL A 165 6.56 -9.90 8.74
C VAL A 165 7.68 -10.82 8.23
N ALA A 166 8.90 -10.65 8.73
CA ALA A 166 10.07 -11.48 8.44
C ALA A 166 10.48 -12.37 9.63
N ASP A 167 9.64 -12.45 10.68
CA ASP A 167 9.84 -13.26 11.89
C ASP A 167 8.76 -14.33 12.02
N GLY A 168 8.46 -15.00 10.90
CA GLY A 168 7.37 -15.99 10.83
C GLY A 168 7.77 -17.40 11.23
N LEU A 169 9.06 -17.73 11.25
CA LEU A 169 9.53 -19.05 11.66
C LEU A 169 9.44 -19.22 13.17
N THR A 170 8.54 -20.11 13.64
CA THR A 170 8.39 -20.33 15.09
C THR A 170 9.66 -20.93 15.69
N ALA A 171 9.94 -20.59 16.97
CA ALA A 171 11.12 -21.07 17.67
C ALA A 171 11.28 -22.61 17.61
N SER A 172 10.18 -23.36 17.81
CA SER A 172 10.20 -24.83 17.76
C SER A 172 10.50 -25.41 16.37
N LEU A 173 10.13 -24.70 15.28
CA LEU A 173 10.48 -25.11 13.92
C LEU A 173 11.95 -24.78 13.61
N ARG A 174 12.43 -23.63 14.08
CA ARG A 174 13.82 -23.24 13.96
C ARG A 174 14.74 -24.23 14.69
N ASP A 175 14.44 -24.55 15.95
CA ASP A 175 15.24 -25.48 16.74
C ASP A 175 15.29 -26.86 16.06
N ARG A 176 14.14 -27.35 15.62
CA ARG A 176 14.06 -28.61 14.87
C ARG A 176 14.83 -28.59 13.55
N LEU A 177 14.81 -27.49 12.81
CA LEU A 177 15.61 -27.33 11.60
C LEU A 177 17.09 -27.49 11.91
N LEU A 178 17.60 -26.77 12.92
CA LEU A 178 19.01 -26.82 13.31
C LEU A 178 19.44 -28.20 13.82
N GLU A 179 18.55 -28.92 14.51
CA GLU A 179 18.79 -30.30 14.97
C GLU A 179 18.78 -31.32 13.82
N THR A 180 18.05 -31.02 12.74
CA THR A 180 17.90 -31.94 11.58
C THR A 180 19.03 -31.77 10.57
N LEU A 181 19.55 -30.56 10.40
CA LEU A 181 20.65 -30.29 9.45
C LEU A 181 21.99 -30.81 9.95
N PRO A 182 22.88 -31.28 9.04
CA PRO A 182 24.29 -31.46 9.37
C PRO A 182 24.88 -30.17 9.94
N GLU A 183 25.78 -30.27 10.91
CA GLU A 183 26.40 -29.12 11.63
C GLU A 183 26.94 -28.06 10.65
N GLU A 184 27.66 -28.47 9.61
CA GLU A 184 28.20 -27.57 8.58
C GLU A 184 27.13 -26.75 7.82
N LEU A 185 25.91 -27.27 7.67
CA LEU A 185 24.80 -26.57 7.04
C LEU A 185 24.03 -25.74 8.05
N ALA A 186 23.90 -26.19 9.29
CA ALA A 186 23.28 -25.42 10.37
C ALA A 186 24.05 -24.10 10.64
N GLU A 187 25.39 -24.11 10.54
CA GLU A 187 26.22 -22.90 10.64
C GLU A 187 26.01 -21.89 9.49
N ARG A 188 25.42 -22.32 8.36
CA ARG A 188 25.12 -21.45 7.20
C ARG A 188 23.73 -20.81 7.27
N VAL A 189 22.96 -21.12 8.30
CA VAL A 189 21.62 -20.56 8.52
C VAL A 189 21.74 -19.12 8.99
N VAL A 190 21.07 -18.22 8.25
CA VAL A 190 21.06 -16.78 8.51
C VAL A 190 19.65 -16.22 8.44
N SER A 191 19.42 -15.02 8.95
CA SER A 191 18.17 -14.29 8.75
C SER A 191 17.97 -13.96 7.26
N ALA A 192 16.75 -14.15 6.76
CA ALA A 192 16.29 -13.72 5.44
C ALA A 192 15.56 -12.38 5.48
N GLU A 193 15.64 -11.62 6.58
CA GLU A 193 14.81 -10.42 6.79
C GLU A 193 14.91 -9.42 5.64
N GLU A 194 16.11 -9.16 5.11
CA GLU A 194 16.29 -8.26 3.97
C GLU A 194 15.56 -8.79 2.72
N LEU A 195 15.70 -10.09 2.41
CA LEU A 195 15.01 -10.71 1.30
C LEU A 195 13.48 -10.62 1.46
N VAL A 196 12.98 -10.89 2.65
CA VAL A 196 11.54 -10.82 2.95
C VAL A 196 11.00 -9.40 2.81
N VAL A 197 11.70 -8.39 3.36
CA VAL A 197 11.30 -6.99 3.22
C VAL A 197 11.28 -6.60 1.74
N ARG A 198 12.37 -6.87 1.00
CA ARG A 198 12.47 -6.59 -0.44
C ARG A 198 11.40 -7.33 -1.26
N TRP A 199 11.10 -8.58 -0.92
CA TRP A 199 10.02 -9.36 -1.55
C TRP A 199 8.64 -8.70 -1.34
N LEU A 200 8.36 -8.19 -0.16
CA LEU A 200 7.06 -7.62 0.18
C LEU A 200 6.90 -6.17 -0.30
N GLU A 201 7.97 -5.36 -0.32
CA GLU A 201 7.90 -3.96 -0.74
C GLU A 201 7.90 -3.76 -2.26
N THR A 202 8.56 -4.65 -3.02
CA THR A 202 8.72 -4.48 -4.47
C THR A 202 7.52 -5.01 -5.24
N ARG A 203 7.01 -4.22 -6.19
CA ARG A 203 5.91 -4.60 -7.09
C ARG A 203 6.44 -5.20 -8.38
N SER A 204 5.73 -6.19 -8.94
CA SER A 204 5.97 -6.67 -10.31
C SER A 204 5.23 -5.80 -11.32
N ALA A 205 5.59 -5.89 -12.60
CA ALA A 205 4.91 -5.15 -13.66
C ALA A 205 3.42 -5.47 -13.72
N GLY A 206 3.04 -6.74 -13.57
CA GLY A 206 1.63 -7.14 -13.53
C GLY A 206 0.87 -6.60 -12.30
N GLU A 207 1.54 -6.47 -11.15
CA GLU A 207 0.95 -5.82 -9.98
C GLU A 207 0.76 -4.31 -10.21
N ILE A 208 1.76 -3.64 -10.81
CA ILE A 208 1.70 -2.19 -11.14
C ILE A 208 0.56 -1.90 -12.11
N GLU A 209 0.34 -2.76 -13.12
CA GLU A 209 -0.76 -2.62 -14.07
C GLU A 209 -2.15 -2.70 -13.40
N VAL A 210 -2.31 -3.57 -12.41
CA VAL A 210 -3.59 -3.81 -11.73
C VAL A 210 -3.86 -2.80 -10.60
N TYR A 211 -2.83 -2.26 -9.97
CA TYR A 211 -2.96 -1.45 -8.76
C TYR A 211 -3.86 -0.21 -8.91
N PRO A 212 -3.81 0.57 -10.01
CA PRO A 212 -4.72 1.71 -10.20
C PRO A 212 -6.20 1.33 -10.10
N HIS A 213 -6.56 0.13 -10.57
CA HIS A 213 -7.92 -0.39 -10.44
C HIS A 213 -8.30 -0.64 -8.97
N VAL A 214 -7.40 -1.25 -8.19
CA VAL A 214 -7.65 -1.52 -6.76
C VAL A 214 -7.86 -0.22 -5.97
N VAL A 215 -7.00 0.78 -6.22
CA VAL A 215 -7.12 2.12 -5.60
C VAL A 215 -8.41 2.82 -6.04
N GLY A 216 -8.77 2.71 -7.32
CA GLY A 216 -10.02 3.25 -7.85
C GLY A 216 -11.26 2.68 -7.19
N LEU A 217 -11.26 1.37 -6.83
CA LEU A 217 -12.34 0.73 -6.08
C LEU A 217 -12.49 1.33 -4.67
N ALA A 218 -11.38 1.56 -3.96
CA ALA A 218 -11.41 2.18 -2.63
C ALA A 218 -12.01 3.59 -2.69
N ARG A 219 -11.50 4.43 -3.59
CA ARG A 219 -11.94 5.83 -3.75
C ARG A 219 -13.39 5.97 -4.20
N ALA A 220 -13.87 5.05 -5.03
CA ALA A 220 -15.27 5.07 -5.48
C ALA A 220 -16.26 4.85 -4.33
N VAL A 221 -15.95 3.97 -3.38
CA VAL A 221 -16.79 3.77 -2.20
C VAL A 221 -16.75 5.00 -1.28
N ILE A 222 -15.60 5.66 -1.14
CA ILE A 222 -15.52 6.94 -0.41
C ILE A 222 -16.43 7.99 -1.07
N SER A 223 -16.35 8.14 -2.39
CA SER A 223 -17.18 9.09 -3.14
C SER A 223 -18.68 8.80 -3.02
N GLU A 224 -19.06 7.51 -2.98
CA GLU A 224 -20.45 7.11 -2.71
C GLU A 224 -20.86 7.45 -1.27
N ALA A 225 -20.01 7.14 -0.30
CA ALA A 225 -20.27 7.35 1.13
C ALA A 225 -20.38 8.85 1.48
N PHE A 226 -19.53 9.69 0.89
CA PHE A 226 -19.56 11.14 1.08
C PHE A 226 -20.49 11.87 0.11
N SER A 227 -21.71 11.35 -0.01
CA SER A 227 -22.76 11.91 -0.86
C SER A 227 -24.11 11.94 -0.15
N SER A 228 -25.06 12.72 -0.69
CA SER A 228 -26.46 12.77 -0.21
C SER A 228 -27.24 11.45 -0.38
N ARG A 229 -26.66 10.46 -1.04
CA ARG A 229 -27.23 9.10 -1.13
C ARG A 229 -27.09 8.35 0.20
N VAL A 230 -26.06 8.66 0.97
CA VAL A 230 -25.71 7.98 2.24
C VAL A 230 -25.90 8.91 3.43
N ILE A 231 -25.52 10.17 3.31
CA ILE A 231 -25.56 11.14 4.41
C ILE A 231 -26.81 12.02 4.30
N THR A 232 -27.64 11.96 5.33
CA THR A 232 -28.71 12.92 5.60
C THR A 232 -28.26 13.80 6.77
N PRO A 233 -27.89 15.10 6.52
CA PRO A 233 -27.42 15.97 7.56
C PRO A 233 -28.46 16.13 8.70
N GLY A 234 -28.01 16.14 9.95
CA GLY A 234 -28.85 16.17 11.14
C GLY A 234 -29.41 14.82 11.56
N VAL A 235 -29.22 13.75 10.77
CA VAL A 235 -29.70 12.38 11.04
C VAL A 235 -28.55 11.38 11.08
N THR A 236 -27.81 11.24 9.99
CA THR A 236 -26.72 10.28 9.86
C THR A 236 -25.55 10.62 10.80
N THR A 237 -24.99 9.61 11.45
CA THR A 237 -23.79 9.74 12.28
C THR A 237 -22.53 9.35 11.50
N THR A 238 -21.35 9.71 12.00
CA THR A 238 -20.07 9.26 11.45
C THR A 238 -19.94 7.74 11.50
N ASP A 239 -20.48 7.10 12.55
CA ASP A 239 -20.46 5.64 12.69
C ASP A 239 -21.35 4.96 11.64
N ASP A 240 -22.52 5.53 11.34
CA ASP A 240 -23.37 5.03 10.25
C ASP A 240 -22.62 5.02 8.91
N VAL A 241 -21.84 6.07 8.63
CA VAL A 241 -21.05 6.16 7.39
C VAL A 241 -19.88 5.16 7.41
N ALA A 242 -19.19 5.00 8.52
CA ALA A 242 -18.11 4.02 8.66
C ALA A 242 -18.62 2.59 8.43
N TRP A 243 -19.77 2.23 9.03
CA TRP A 243 -20.41 0.93 8.80
C TRP A 243 -20.95 0.77 7.39
N TYR A 244 -21.46 1.84 6.77
CA TYR A 244 -21.85 1.82 5.36
C TYR A 244 -20.66 1.46 4.47
N ILE A 245 -19.52 2.16 4.64
CA ILE A 245 -18.30 1.89 3.88
C ILE A 245 -17.85 0.44 4.07
N ARG A 246 -17.83 -0.04 5.32
CA ARG A 246 -17.46 -1.42 5.65
C ARG A 246 -18.35 -2.45 4.97
N GLN A 247 -19.67 -2.24 5.02
CA GLN A 247 -20.64 -3.12 4.38
C GLN A 247 -20.53 -3.06 2.87
N ARG A 248 -20.33 -1.87 2.31
CA ARG A 248 -20.21 -1.69 0.86
C ARG A 248 -19.02 -2.43 0.27
N TYR A 249 -17.87 -2.43 0.96
CA TYR A 249 -16.73 -3.26 0.56
C TYR A 249 -17.04 -4.75 0.63
N ALA A 250 -17.73 -5.20 1.68
CA ALA A 250 -18.14 -6.60 1.82
C ALA A 250 -19.11 -7.02 0.70
N ASP A 251 -20.08 -6.19 0.34
CA ASP A 251 -21.03 -6.43 -0.74
C ASP A 251 -20.34 -6.54 -2.12
N LEU A 252 -19.23 -5.83 -2.30
CA LEU A 252 -18.35 -5.94 -3.47
C LEU A 252 -17.40 -7.15 -3.39
N GLY A 253 -17.39 -7.90 -2.30
CA GLY A 253 -16.47 -9.01 -2.07
C GLY A 253 -15.01 -8.56 -1.89
N LEU A 254 -14.79 -7.35 -1.36
CA LEU A 254 -13.47 -6.80 -1.03
C LEU A 254 -13.18 -6.99 0.45
N SER A 255 -11.94 -7.35 0.77
CA SER A 255 -11.48 -7.42 2.16
C SER A 255 -11.03 -6.05 2.62
N VAL A 256 -11.34 -5.68 3.86
CA VAL A 256 -10.69 -4.55 4.54
C VAL A 256 -9.62 -5.09 5.47
N TRP A 257 -8.57 -4.32 5.73
CA TRP A 257 -7.52 -4.70 6.66
C TRP A 257 -7.58 -3.93 7.98
N PHE A 258 -8.42 -2.89 8.05
CA PHE A 258 -8.86 -2.23 9.29
C PHE A 258 -10.31 -1.75 9.18
N MET A 259 -10.92 -1.38 10.30
CA MET A 259 -12.26 -0.79 10.30
C MET A 259 -12.21 0.61 9.72
N PRO A 260 -13.01 0.95 8.70
CA PRO A 260 -13.12 2.32 8.19
C PRO A 260 -13.38 3.32 9.31
N TYR A 261 -12.69 4.44 9.26
CA TYR A 261 -12.81 5.50 10.24
C TYR A 261 -13.42 6.75 9.62
N VAL A 262 -14.42 7.34 10.29
CA VAL A 262 -15.06 8.58 9.83
C VAL A 262 -15.14 9.54 11.01
N ASN A 263 -14.74 10.79 10.80
CA ASN A 263 -14.86 11.83 11.79
C ASN A 263 -15.29 13.18 11.19
N VAL A 264 -15.69 14.10 12.05
CA VAL A 264 -16.08 15.47 11.71
C VAL A 264 -15.22 16.49 12.42
N GLN A 265 -14.96 17.60 11.73
CA GLN A 265 -14.47 18.83 12.29
C GLN A 265 -15.51 19.93 12.03
N ARG A 266 -15.78 20.80 13.01
CA ARG A 266 -16.69 21.93 12.90
C ARG A 266 -16.26 23.11 13.78
N PRO A 267 -16.72 24.33 13.48
CA PRO A 267 -16.51 25.47 14.35
C PRO A 267 -16.98 25.21 15.78
N GLY A 268 -16.13 25.52 16.75
CA GLY A 268 -16.43 25.34 18.19
C GLY A 268 -16.25 23.91 18.71
N LEU A 269 -15.99 22.91 17.84
CA LEU A 269 -15.58 21.59 18.28
C LEU A 269 -14.05 21.60 18.45
N PRO A 270 -13.52 21.40 19.67
CA PRO A 270 -12.08 21.48 19.87
C PRO A 270 -11.37 20.35 19.11
N CYS A 271 -10.29 20.70 18.44
CA CYS A 271 -9.29 19.75 18.05
C CYS A 271 -8.53 19.36 19.33
N ASN A 272 -8.57 18.10 19.74
CA ASN A 272 -7.86 17.65 20.93
C ASN A 272 -6.36 17.90 20.77
N ASP A 273 -5.81 18.81 21.56
CA ASP A 273 -4.43 19.31 21.45
C ASP A 273 -3.34 18.27 21.79
N GLY A 274 -3.67 17.02 21.97
CA GLY A 274 -2.73 15.95 22.28
C GLY A 274 -2.76 14.76 21.31
N THR A 275 -3.62 14.79 20.31
CA THR A 275 -3.70 13.71 19.30
C THR A 275 -3.23 14.23 17.95
N ALA A 276 -2.50 13.38 17.20
CA ALA A 276 -2.10 13.65 15.83
C ALA A 276 -3.29 13.95 14.90
N PHE A 277 -4.51 13.56 15.32
CA PHE A 277 -5.72 13.64 14.51
C PHE A 277 -6.80 14.49 15.17
N CYS A 278 -7.19 15.56 14.48
CA CYS A 278 -8.38 16.32 14.81
C CYS A 278 -9.63 15.64 14.30
N GLY A 279 -10.72 15.76 15.04
CA GLY A 279 -12.03 15.30 14.65
C GLY A 279 -12.70 14.43 15.72
N ALA A 280 -14.02 14.37 15.68
CA ALA A 280 -14.83 13.57 16.59
C ALA A 280 -15.59 12.49 15.84
N SER A 281 -15.58 11.26 16.38
CA SER A 281 -16.38 10.11 15.92
C SER A 281 -17.62 9.95 16.81
N GLY A 282 -18.61 9.17 16.33
CA GLY A 282 -19.90 9.01 17.01
C GLY A 282 -20.80 10.25 16.90
N GLU A 283 -20.35 11.26 16.17
CA GLU A 283 -21.04 12.53 16.01
C GLU A 283 -22.13 12.48 14.94
N ARG A 284 -23.22 13.18 15.19
CA ARG A 284 -24.24 13.45 14.19
C ARG A 284 -23.74 14.50 13.21
N ILE A 285 -23.68 14.14 11.93
CA ILE A 285 -23.18 15.00 10.84
C ILE A 285 -24.15 16.18 10.63
N GLN A 286 -23.62 17.39 10.58
CA GLN A 286 -24.38 18.64 10.45
C GLN A 286 -23.97 19.43 9.21
N PRO A 287 -24.86 20.30 8.67
CA PRO A 287 -24.48 21.25 7.64
C PRO A 287 -23.31 22.15 8.10
N GLY A 288 -22.26 22.25 7.29
CA GLY A 288 -21.04 22.99 7.57
C GLY A 288 -19.90 22.14 8.14
N ASP A 289 -20.13 20.86 8.41
CA ASP A 289 -19.07 19.95 8.87
C ASP A 289 -18.05 19.66 7.77
N VAL A 290 -16.81 19.56 8.19
CA VAL A 290 -15.74 18.93 7.42
C VAL A 290 -15.67 17.46 7.83
N LEU A 291 -15.81 16.58 6.85
CA LEU A 291 -15.71 15.13 7.01
C LEU A 291 -14.29 14.67 6.66
N HIS A 292 -13.87 13.62 7.29
CA HIS A 292 -12.68 12.86 6.93
C HIS A 292 -12.98 11.38 7.06
N THR A 293 -12.46 10.57 6.15
CA THR A 293 -12.47 9.11 6.24
C THR A 293 -11.11 8.54 5.96
N ASP A 294 -10.86 7.39 6.57
CA ASP A 294 -9.69 6.55 6.36
C ASP A 294 -10.15 5.13 6.08
N VAL A 295 -9.68 4.55 4.97
CA VAL A 295 -10.10 3.24 4.47
C VAL A 295 -8.96 2.46 3.83
N GLY A 296 -8.91 1.16 4.11
CA GLY A 296 -7.97 0.25 3.49
C GLY A 296 -8.63 -1.04 3.00
N ILE A 297 -8.48 -1.36 1.71
CA ILE A 297 -8.97 -2.61 1.12
C ILE A 297 -7.82 -3.45 0.59
N CYS A 298 -8.06 -4.77 0.48
CA CYS A 298 -7.16 -5.68 -0.21
C CYS A 298 -7.90 -6.45 -1.31
N TYR A 299 -7.35 -6.43 -2.52
CA TYR A 299 -7.89 -7.13 -3.68
C TYR A 299 -6.77 -7.66 -4.56
N LEU A 300 -6.88 -8.91 -5.03
CA LEU A 300 -5.85 -9.60 -5.82
C LEU A 300 -4.45 -9.64 -5.17
N GLY A 301 -4.40 -9.55 -3.84
CA GLY A 301 -3.14 -9.54 -3.10
C GLY A 301 -2.47 -8.18 -2.99
N LEU A 302 -3.15 -7.11 -3.38
CA LEU A 302 -2.71 -5.72 -3.27
C LEU A 302 -3.62 -4.99 -2.30
N CYS A 303 -3.04 -4.31 -1.31
CA CYS A 303 -3.75 -3.52 -0.33
C CYS A 303 -3.57 -2.03 -0.60
N THR A 304 -4.61 -1.24 -0.33
CA THR A 304 -4.61 0.23 -0.42
C THR A 304 -4.71 0.84 0.97
N ASP A 305 -4.32 2.09 1.06
CA ASP A 305 -4.62 2.97 2.17
C ASP A 305 -5.00 4.34 1.61
N THR A 306 -6.09 4.93 2.13
CA THR A 306 -6.65 6.12 1.49
C THR A 306 -7.44 6.97 2.47
N GLN A 307 -7.03 8.24 2.62
CA GLN A 307 -7.78 9.24 3.37
C GLN A 307 -8.27 10.34 2.44
N GLU A 308 -9.54 10.69 2.55
CA GLU A 308 -10.16 11.78 1.79
C GLU A 308 -11.05 12.65 2.67
N MET A 309 -11.21 13.90 2.22
CA MET A 309 -11.97 14.95 2.89
C MET A 309 -13.30 15.19 2.22
N GLY A 310 -14.34 15.46 3.02
CA GLY A 310 -15.67 15.85 2.56
C GLY A 310 -16.16 17.13 3.24
N TYR A 311 -17.12 17.80 2.62
CA TYR A 311 -17.80 18.96 3.16
C TYR A 311 -19.33 18.80 3.06
N VAL A 312 -20.02 19.09 4.16
CA VAL A 312 -21.47 19.08 4.21
C VAL A 312 -21.97 20.50 3.96
N ALA A 313 -22.52 20.73 2.78
CA ALA A 313 -22.97 22.06 2.37
C ALA A 313 -24.10 22.56 3.27
N ARG A 314 -24.04 23.87 3.65
CA ARG A 314 -25.15 24.54 4.31
C ARG A 314 -26.27 24.87 3.28
N PRO A 315 -27.49 25.07 3.72
CA PRO A 315 -28.54 25.51 2.82
C PRO A 315 -28.14 26.74 1.99
N GLY A 316 -28.20 26.63 0.66
CA GLY A 316 -27.80 27.69 -0.27
C GLY A 316 -26.33 27.67 -0.71
N GLU A 317 -25.48 26.85 -0.08
CA GLU A 317 -24.10 26.69 -0.54
C GLU A 317 -24.00 25.67 -1.70
N SER A 318 -23.13 25.95 -2.67
CA SER A 318 -22.81 25.02 -3.76
C SER A 318 -21.61 24.12 -3.45
N GLY A 319 -20.82 24.45 -2.43
CA GLY A 319 -19.61 23.72 -2.02
C GLY A 319 -18.94 24.37 -0.81
N PRO A 320 -17.74 23.95 -0.44
CA PRO A 320 -17.03 24.45 0.71
C PRO A 320 -16.66 25.93 0.56
N PRO A 321 -16.56 26.68 1.69
CA PRO A 321 -16.16 28.07 1.66
C PRO A 321 -14.69 28.21 1.18
N PRO A 322 -14.30 29.41 0.66
CA PRO A 322 -12.98 29.63 0.09
C PRO A 322 -11.81 29.28 1.00
N GLY A 323 -11.93 29.46 2.31
CA GLY A 323 -10.92 29.05 3.29
C GLY A 323 -10.64 27.57 3.27
N LEU A 324 -11.67 26.73 3.21
CA LEU A 324 -11.53 25.26 3.13
C LEU A 324 -10.96 24.83 1.75
N VAL A 325 -11.33 25.51 0.67
CA VAL A 325 -10.74 25.24 -0.65
C VAL A 325 -9.23 25.49 -0.62
N ARG A 326 -8.80 26.63 -0.03
CA ARG A 326 -7.37 26.92 0.14
C ARG A 326 -6.67 25.90 1.05
N ALA A 327 -7.34 25.47 2.13
CA ALA A 327 -6.78 24.50 3.06
C ALA A 327 -6.46 23.17 2.36
N LEU A 328 -7.37 22.67 1.50
CA LEU A 328 -7.12 21.46 0.70
C LEU A 328 -5.93 21.65 -0.26
N ALA A 329 -5.80 22.83 -0.88
CA ALA A 329 -4.65 23.14 -1.73
C ALA A 329 -3.33 23.13 -0.95
N VAL A 330 -3.31 23.59 0.31
CA VAL A 330 -2.13 23.47 1.18
C VAL A 330 -1.80 22.00 1.48
N GLY A 331 -2.81 21.16 1.72
CA GLY A 331 -2.61 19.72 1.88
C GLY A 331 -1.99 19.07 0.62
N ASN A 332 -2.46 19.45 -0.57
CA ASN A 332 -1.88 18.97 -1.83
C ASN A 332 -0.44 19.49 -2.03
N ARG A 333 -0.16 20.78 -1.68
CA ARG A 333 1.20 21.31 -1.73
C ARG A 333 2.14 20.56 -0.80
N TRP A 334 1.66 20.19 0.37
CA TRP A 334 2.41 19.34 1.30
C TRP A 334 2.78 17.99 0.68
N GLN A 335 1.84 17.33 0.00
CA GLN A 335 2.14 16.07 -0.70
C GLN A 335 3.19 16.26 -1.81
N ASP A 336 3.18 17.40 -2.53
CA ASP A 336 4.22 17.71 -3.52
C ASP A 336 5.59 17.83 -2.85
N LEU A 337 5.71 18.60 -1.77
CA LEU A 337 6.97 18.77 -1.02
C LEU A 337 7.51 17.44 -0.47
N LEU A 338 6.62 16.54 -0.06
CA LEU A 338 7.01 15.21 0.40
C LEU A 338 7.52 14.33 -0.74
N THR A 339 6.77 14.28 -1.85
CA THR A 339 7.09 13.39 -2.97
C THR A 339 8.28 13.87 -3.81
N ASP A 340 8.58 15.18 -3.82
CA ASP A 340 9.79 15.74 -4.42
C ASP A 340 11.08 15.22 -3.77
N GLU A 341 10.99 14.69 -2.54
CA GLU A 341 12.12 14.13 -1.80
C GLU A 341 12.36 12.62 -2.03
N PHE A 342 11.51 11.97 -2.86
CA PHE A 342 11.64 10.55 -3.17
C PHE A 342 12.76 10.33 -4.19
N VAL A 343 13.86 9.75 -3.73
CA VAL A 343 15.05 9.44 -4.54
C VAL A 343 15.53 8.04 -4.20
N THR A 344 15.84 7.24 -5.22
CA THR A 344 16.39 5.87 -5.03
C THR A 344 17.60 5.88 -4.10
N GLY A 345 17.60 5.00 -3.09
CA GLY A 345 18.65 4.86 -2.11
C GLY A 345 18.61 5.86 -0.95
N ARG A 346 17.73 6.88 -1.00
CA ARG A 346 17.56 7.80 0.12
C ARG A 346 16.73 7.13 1.22
N THR A 347 17.11 7.36 2.48
CA THR A 347 16.41 6.74 3.61
C THR A 347 15.12 7.47 3.97
N GLY A 348 14.16 6.77 4.58
CA GLY A 348 12.92 7.37 5.06
C GLY A 348 13.17 8.54 6.03
N ASN A 349 14.15 8.41 6.94
CA ASN A 349 14.53 9.47 7.86
C ASN A 349 15.08 10.71 7.14
N ALA A 350 15.85 10.52 6.07
CA ALA A 350 16.39 11.64 5.29
C ALA A 350 15.29 12.37 4.51
N ILE A 351 14.32 11.62 3.96
CA ILE A 351 13.14 12.19 3.29
C ILE A 351 12.29 12.97 4.29
N LEU A 352 11.99 12.39 5.45
CA LEU A 352 11.23 13.07 6.51
C LEU A 352 11.85 14.42 6.88
N ALA A 353 13.17 14.43 7.13
CA ALA A 353 13.87 15.65 7.52
C ALA A 353 13.81 16.74 6.44
N ALA A 354 14.00 16.35 5.18
CA ALA A 354 14.01 17.28 4.06
C ALA A 354 12.60 17.82 3.74
N ALA A 355 11.59 16.94 3.67
CA ALA A 355 10.21 17.34 3.41
C ALA A 355 9.68 18.28 4.51
N ARG A 356 9.98 18.01 5.79
CA ARG A 356 9.58 18.90 6.88
C ARG A 356 10.29 20.25 6.82
N ALA A 357 11.58 20.28 6.48
CA ALA A 357 12.31 21.54 6.29
C ALA A 357 11.73 22.36 5.12
N ALA A 358 11.35 21.71 4.02
CA ALA A 358 10.69 22.36 2.89
C ALA A 358 9.31 22.94 3.29
N ALA A 359 8.51 22.18 4.04
CA ALA A 359 7.22 22.65 4.55
C ALA A 359 7.38 23.85 5.50
N GLU A 360 8.35 23.80 6.43
CA GLU A 360 8.65 24.90 7.34
C GLU A 360 9.05 26.18 6.59
N ALA A 361 9.86 26.05 5.52
CA ALA A 361 10.26 27.17 4.68
C ALA A 361 9.07 27.84 3.95
N GLU A 362 8.01 27.11 3.67
CA GLU A 362 6.75 27.62 3.12
C GLU A 362 5.72 28.00 4.20
N GLY A 363 6.06 27.88 5.49
CA GLY A 363 5.17 28.19 6.61
C GLY A 363 4.02 27.16 6.76
N ILE A 364 4.19 25.94 6.26
CA ILE A 364 3.20 24.88 6.33
C ILE A 364 3.43 24.04 7.59
N ALA A 365 2.47 24.05 8.51
CA ALA A 365 2.48 23.19 9.69
C ALA A 365 2.01 21.79 9.30
N ALA A 366 2.98 20.90 9.02
CA ALA A 366 2.73 19.57 8.48
C ALA A 366 3.21 18.44 9.39
N SER A 367 2.54 17.30 9.31
CA SER A 367 3.03 16.02 9.82
C SER A 367 2.97 14.94 8.75
N VAL A 368 3.81 13.91 8.89
CA VAL A 368 3.99 12.81 7.94
C VAL A 368 3.79 11.49 8.64
N TYR A 369 3.10 10.59 7.97
CA TYR A 369 3.15 9.17 8.24
C TYR A 369 3.01 8.41 6.92
N THR A 370 4.09 8.32 6.17
CA THR A 370 4.13 7.67 4.85
C THR A 370 4.87 6.34 4.96
N HIS A 371 4.28 5.30 4.42
CA HIS A 371 4.76 3.93 4.51
C HIS A 371 4.53 3.16 3.22
N PRO A 372 5.28 2.06 2.97
CA PRO A 372 5.04 1.20 1.83
C PRO A 372 3.66 0.51 1.89
N LEU A 373 3.14 0.22 0.69
CA LEU A 373 1.93 -0.55 0.43
C LEU A 373 2.27 -1.80 -0.39
N GLY A 374 1.48 -2.84 -0.25
CA GLY A 374 1.65 -4.05 -1.05
C GLY A 374 0.71 -5.15 -0.63
N ARG A 375 1.24 -6.30 -0.25
CA ARG A 375 0.46 -7.40 0.31
C ARG A 375 -0.19 -7.03 1.64
N TYR A 376 0.41 -6.10 2.36
CA TYR A 376 -0.08 -5.51 3.60
C TYR A 376 -0.34 -4.02 3.38
N GLY A 377 -1.30 -3.45 4.10
CA GLY A 377 -1.56 -2.02 4.09
C GLY A 377 -0.40 -1.25 4.74
N HIS A 378 0.09 -1.72 5.89
CA HIS A 378 1.38 -1.30 6.45
C HIS A 378 2.46 -2.30 6.00
N ALA A 379 2.92 -2.20 4.75
CA ALA A 379 3.96 -3.09 4.23
C ALA A 379 5.34 -2.74 4.82
N PRO A 380 6.27 -3.71 4.87
CA PRO A 380 7.64 -3.43 5.28
C PRO A 380 8.36 -2.59 4.22
N GLY A 381 9.39 -1.88 4.65
CA GLY A 381 10.19 -0.96 3.85
C GLY A 381 10.38 0.38 4.56
N PRO A 382 10.83 1.45 3.87
CA PRO A 382 11.17 2.71 4.51
C PRO A 382 9.93 3.40 5.09
N THR A 383 9.94 3.63 6.40
CA THR A 383 8.94 4.43 7.09
C THR A 383 9.38 5.89 7.09
N ILE A 384 8.50 6.80 6.66
CA ILE A 384 8.76 8.24 6.57
C ILE A 384 7.86 8.94 7.58
N GLY A 385 8.40 9.21 8.78
CA GLY A 385 7.62 9.69 9.92
C GLY A 385 6.69 8.65 10.53
N MET A 386 6.13 8.95 11.67
CA MET A 386 5.11 8.19 12.36
C MET A 386 4.05 9.15 12.88
N TRP A 387 2.80 8.72 12.98
CA TRP A 387 1.72 9.58 13.48
C TRP A 387 2.00 10.15 14.88
N ASP A 388 2.77 9.43 15.70
CA ASP A 388 3.17 9.78 17.08
C ASP A 388 4.65 10.17 17.21
N ASN A 389 5.45 10.06 16.14
CA ASN A 389 6.86 10.44 16.12
C ASN A 389 7.24 11.12 14.80
N GLN A 390 7.48 12.43 14.87
CA GLN A 390 7.94 13.23 13.74
C GLN A 390 9.47 13.43 13.71
N GLY A 391 10.19 12.64 14.50
CA GLY A 391 11.65 12.51 14.49
C GLY A 391 12.09 11.23 13.77
N PRO A 392 13.41 10.94 13.74
CA PRO A 392 13.94 9.74 13.14
C PRO A 392 13.35 8.46 13.75
N THR A 393 13.05 7.48 12.91
CA THR A 393 12.61 6.14 13.30
C THR A 393 13.78 5.16 13.09
N PRO A 394 14.30 4.53 14.14
CA PRO A 394 15.39 3.57 13.99
C PRO A 394 14.99 2.39 13.10
N VAL A 395 15.97 1.83 12.39
CA VAL A 395 15.88 0.68 11.48
C VAL A 395 14.94 0.95 10.30
N ARG A 396 13.62 1.07 10.52
CA ARG A 396 12.63 1.25 9.45
C ARG A 396 12.79 2.59 8.73
N GLY A 397 13.10 3.66 9.45
CA GLY A 397 13.37 4.96 8.85
C GLY A 397 14.75 5.03 8.18
N ASP A 398 15.69 4.15 8.56
CA ASP A 398 17.02 4.06 7.95
C ASP A 398 17.03 3.17 6.69
N TRP A 399 15.93 2.47 6.41
CA TRP A 399 15.77 1.67 5.20
C TRP A 399 15.74 2.56 3.95
N PRO A 400 16.48 2.20 2.89
CA PRO A 400 16.52 3.02 1.68
C PRO A 400 15.29 2.78 0.78
N LEU A 401 14.93 3.80 -0.01
CA LEU A 401 13.92 3.67 -1.05
C LEU A 401 14.44 2.85 -2.22
N TYR A 402 13.61 1.94 -2.70
CA TYR A 402 13.84 1.18 -3.91
C TYR A 402 12.78 1.47 -4.97
N PRO A 403 13.12 1.43 -6.26
CA PRO A 403 12.15 1.49 -7.34
C PRO A 403 11.07 0.40 -7.25
N ASP A 404 9.95 0.63 -7.92
CA ASP A 404 8.81 -0.28 -7.97
C ASP A 404 8.18 -0.54 -6.59
N THR A 405 8.22 0.43 -5.70
CA THR A 405 7.57 0.36 -4.39
C THR A 405 6.34 1.25 -4.34
N ALA A 406 5.21 0.68 -3.93
CA ALA A 406 3.99 1.47 -3.69
C ALA A 406 3.99 2.03 -2.27
N TYR A 407 3.45 3.24 -2.13
CA TYR A 407 3.36 3.98 -0.87
C TYR A 407 1.97 4.53 -0.61
N ALA A 408 1.59 4.62 0.65
CA ALA A 408 0.60 5.54 1.14
C ALA A 408 1.29 6.90 1.32
N ILE A 409 0.96 7.88 0.47
CA ILE A 409 1.45 9.27 0.62
C ILE A 409 0.54 9.96 1.62
N GLU A 410 0.82 9.72 2.89
CA GLU A 410 0.02 10.13 4.04
C GLU A 410 0.67 11.28 4.78
N GLY A 411 -0.18 12.21 5.18
CA GLY A 411 0.20 13.32 6.04
C GLY A 411 -0.96 14.27 6.28
N ASN A 412 -0.74 15.24 7.15
CA ASN A 412 -1.72 16.26 7.40
C ASN A 412 -1.10 17.63 7.55
N VAL A 413 -1.93 18.65 7.29
CA VAL A 413 -1.59 20.05 7.53
C VAL A 413 -2.67 20.71 8.37
N ARG A 414 -2.27 21.66 9.20
CA ARG A 414 -3.23 22.50 9.94
C ARG A 414 -3.26 23.90 9.32
N VAL A 415 -4.46 24.34 8.93
CA VAL A 415 -4.67 25.62 8.25
C VAL A 415 -5.76 26.40 8.95
N GLU A 416 -5.51 27.68 9.27
CA GLU A 416 -6.53 28.57 9.81
C GLU A 416 -7.57 28.92 8.74
N VAL A 417 -8.85 28.84 9.11
CA VAL A 417 -9.98 29.10 8.21
C VAL A 417 -10.71 30.36 8.68
N PRO A 418 -10.67 31.46 7.92
CA PRO A 418 -11.33 32.71 8.31
C PRO A 418 -12.82 32.54 8.57
N GLU A 419 -13.50 31.70 7.82
CA GLU A 419 -14.92 31.41 7.96
C GLU A 419 -15.25 30.61 9.24
N TRP A 420 -14.23 30.17 9.96
CA TRP A 420 -14.30 29.51 11.27
C TRP A 420 -13.70 30.41 12.39
N ASP A 421 -13.79 31.71 12.23
CA ASP A 421 -13.22 32.69 13.19
C ASP A 421 -11.72 32.45 13.46
N GLY A 422 -10.97 31.98 12.46
CA GLY A 422 -9.55 31.65 12.56
C GLY A 422 -9.26 30.29 13.22
N GLN A 423 -10.28 29.50 13.54
CA GLN A 423 -10.06 28.12 14.01
C GLN A 423 -9.34 27.30 12.92
N GLY A 424 -8.30 26.56 13.32
CA GLY A 424 -7.57 25.68 12.43
C GLY A 424 -8.40 24.44 12.03
N VAL A 425 -8.38 24.11 10.75
CA VAL A 425 -8.82 22.82 10.22
C VAL A 425 -7.61 21.93 9.94
N GLN A 426 -7.70 20.67 10.24
CA GLN A 426 -6.70 19.67 9.83
C GLN A 426 -7.15 19.03 8.52
N ILE A 427 -6.37 19.22 7.48
CA ILE A 427 -6.52 18.51 6.20
C ILE A 427 -5.66 17.24 6.26
N LYS A 428 -6.30 16.10 6.14
CA LYS A 428 -5.70 14.77 6.19
C LYS A 428 -5.89 14.13 4.83
N LEU A 429 -4.79 13.88 4.15
CA LEU A 429 -4.78 13.28 2.82
C LEU A 429 -3.88 12.07 2.79
N GLU A 430 -4.36 11.02 2.17
CA GLU A 430 -3.59 9.82 1.93
C GLU A 430 -3.98 9.20 0.60
N GLN A 431 -3.03 9.10 -0.29
CA GLN A 431 -3.24 8.47 -1.58
C GLN A 431 -2.18 7.43 -1.88
N SER A 432 -2.65 6.28 -2.37
CA SER A 432 -1.76 5.23 -2.85
C SER A 432 -1.02 5.67 -4.12
N ALA A 433 0.29 5.58 -4.09
CA ALA A 433 1.17 6.00 -5.19
C ALA A 433 2.28 4.97 -5.43
N LEU A 434 2.91 5.00 -6.58
CA LEU A 434 4.08 4.20 -6.95
C LEU A 434 5.30 5.10 -7.05
N PHE A 435 6.40 4.70 -6.44
CA PHE A 435 7.74 5.23 -6.74
C PHE A 435 8.40 4.30 -7.75
N ASP A 436 8.61 4.79 -8.99
CA ASP A 436 9.18 4.01 -10.10
C ASP A 436 10.71 4.13 -10.20
N GLY A 437 11.32 4.94 -9.31
CA GLY A 437 12.75 5.22 -9.29
C GLY A 437 13.11 6.57 -9.88
N GLU A 438 12.23 7.19 -10.66
CA GLU A 438 12.37 8.53 -11.23
C GLU A 438 11.48 9.55 -10.51
N GLY A 439 10.27 9.10 -10.05
CA GLY A 439 9.32 9.95 -9.36
C GLY A 439 8.16 9.19 -8.75
N VAL A 440 7.20 9.92 -8.18
CA VAL A 440 6.01 9.37 -7.55
C VAL A 440 4.79 9.56 -8.45
N LEU A 441 4.12 8.45 -8.79
CA LEU A 441 2.92 8.41 -9.62
C LEU A 441 1.72 8.01 -8.76
N TYR A 442 0.74 8.89 -8.59
CA TYR A 442 -0.51 8.58 -7.90
C TYR A 442 -1.34 7.57 -8.71
N LEU A 443 -1.59 6.39 -8.16
CA LEU A 443 -2.14 5.22 -8.87
C LEU A 443 -3.57 5.43 -9.41
N ALA A 444 -4.38 6.24 -8.74
CA ALA A 444 -5.72 6.61 -9.21
C ALA A 444 -5.98 8.12 -9.07
N GLY A 445 -4.93 8.91 -9.24
CA GLY A 445 -4.94 10.34 -8.96
C GLY A 445 -4.96 10.63 -7.45
N ARG A 446 -5.02 11.92 -7.09
CA ARG A 446 -5.14 12.38 -5.69
C ARG A 446 -6.37 13.25 -5.51
N GLN A 447 -6.76 13.47 -4.26
CA GLN A 447 -7.89 14.33 -3.97
C GLN A 447 -7.47 15.81 -4.12
N THR A 448 -7.98 16.48 -5.17
CA THR A 448 -7.78 17.92 -5.41
C THR A 448 -9.06 18.73 -5.23
N THR A 449 -10.18 18.06 -5.07
CA THR A 449 -11.51 18.66 -4.85
C THR A 449 -12.22 17.98 -3.68
N TRP A 450 -13.08 18.72 -3.00
CA TRP A 450 -13.88 18.21 -1.89
C TRP A 450 -15.00 17.29 -2.39
N HIS A 451 -15.28 16.20 -1.68
CA HIS A 451 -16.58 15.57 -1.75
C HIS A 451 -17.62 16.49 -1.12
N VAL A 452 -18.72 16.74 -1.79
CA VAL A 452 -19.76 17.65 -1.31
C VAL A 452 -21.07 16.93 -1.06
N VAL A 453 -21.47 16.87 0.20
CA VAL A 453 -22.79 16.38 0.62
C VAL A 453 -23.77 17.56 0.58
N ARG A 454 -24.91 17.42 -0.12
CA ARG A 454 -25.91 18.46 -0.32
C ARG A 454 -27.26 18.07 0.26
#